data_4f8b7ab22cdc10d363ff151ea16ac67c
#
_entry.id   4f8b7ab22cdc10d363ff151ea16ac67c
#
_cell.length_a   1.000
_cell.length_b   1.000
_cell.length_c   1.000
_cell.angle_alpha   90.00
_cell.angle_beta   90.00
_cell.angle_gamma   90.00
#
_symmetry.space_group_name_H-M   'P 1'
#
loop_
_entity.id
_entity.type
_entity.pdbx_description
1 polymer ?
#
loop_
_entity_poly.entity_id
_entity_poly.type
_entity_poly.pdbx_seq_one_letter_code
_entity_poly.pdbx_strand_id
1 'polypeptide(L)'
;EGEYRLNKIMRSIENNADMAEEQKTAYLEKMYEGLDKVEDARDNPFAFRNLWGYFLLPVMLFIMAAFFAAVLLLVGNFGMGGQVKFFQMFTMVMMTYLIGGNGFFMNMLPGVGTLELMVKTPLIIIKESTSLVLSPGLMFDEIDTFFKHFLNQLDVFRIWGMVVMGFGFAKLYNKPTATGLMAVGFPWLILVSIGAALLKANSAAMGSLN
;
A
#
# COMPACT_ATOMS: atom_id res chain seq x y z
N GLU A 1 -1.23 0.45 23.36
CA GLU A 1 -1.19 -0.81 22.58
C GLU A 1 0.11 -0.91 21.77
N GLY A 2 0.60 0.18 21.16
CA GLY A 2 1.88 0.21 20.42
C GLY A 2 3.08 -0.11 21.30
N GLU A 3 3.20 0.52 22.48
CA GLU A 3 4.26 0.25 23.45
C GLU A 3 4.22 -1.20 23.98
N TYR A 4 3.03 -1.75 24.20
CA TYR A 4 2.89 -3.13 24.64
C TYR A 4 3.41 -4.13 23.58
N ARG A 5 3.05 -3.92 22.33
CA ARG A 5 3.54 -4.76 21.21
C ARG A 5 5.05 -4.64 21.06
N LEU A 6 5.58 -3.45 21.17
CA LEU A 6 7.01 -3.18 21.06
C LEU A 6 7.79 -3.89 22.17
N ASN A 7 7.36 -3.73 23.44
CA ASN A 7 7.95 -4.41 24.58
C ASN A 7 7.88 -5.94 24.45
N LYS A 8 6.81 -6.46 23.84
CA LYS A 8 6.70 -7.90 23.57
C LYS A 8 7.71 -8.37 22.52
N ILE A 9 7.90 -7.59 21.44
CA ILE A 9 8.90 -7.89 20.40
C ILE A 9 10.33 -7.82 20.99
N MET A 10 10.63 -6.78 21.77
CA MET A 10 11.94 -6.62 22.43
C MET A 10 12.26 -7.83 23.32
N ARG A 11 11.31 -8.24 24.16
CA ARG A 11 11.50 -9.43 25.02
C ARG A 11 11.65 -10.73 24.21
N SER A 12 10.97 -10.84 23.06
CA SER A 12 11.12 -12.01 22.21
C SER A 12 12.51 -12.10 21.55
N ILE A 13 13.10 -10.95 21.20
CA ILE A 13 14.48 -10.87 20.67
C ILE A 13 15.49 -11.18 21.79
N GLU A 14 15.34 -10.58 22.96
CA GLU A 14 16.21 -10.80 24.13
C GLU A 14 16.23 -12.27 24.55
N ASN A 15 15.08 -12.94 24.55
CA ASN A 15 14.94 -14.33 24.98
C ASN A 15 15.20 -15.37 23.90
N ASN A 16 15.52 -14.95 22.66
CA ASN A 16 15.79 -15.87 21.57
C ASN A 16 17.14 -16.55 21.77
N ALA A 17 17.15 -17.84 22.13
CA ALA A 17 18.34 -18.62 22.39
C ALA A 17 19.15 -18.95 21.12
N ASP A 18 18.50 -18.90 19.95
CA ASP A 18 19.13 -19.26 18.68
C ASP A 18 19.85 -18.08 18.00
N MET A 19 19.69 -16.87 18.55
CA MET A 19 20.26 -15.66 18.01
C MET A 19 21.58 -15.32 18.71
N ALA A 20 22.63 -15.03 17.94
CA ALA A 20 23.90 -14.58 18.51
C ALA A 20 23.74 -13.24 19.23
N GLU A 21 24.40 -13.05 20.37
CA GLU A 21 24.30 -11.82 21.19
C GLU A 21 24.61 -10.55 20.39
N GLU A 22 25.55 -10.61 19.46
CA GLU A 22 25.91 -9.50 18.59
C GLU A 22 24.74 -9.11 17.64
N GLN A 23 24.00 -10.12 17.15
CA GLN A 23 22.81 -9.88 16.33
C GLN A 23 21.64 -9.31 17.13
N LYS A 24 21.42 -9.80 18.36
CA LYS A 24 20.40 -9.25 19.27
C LYS A 24 20.67 -7.78 19.53
N THR A 25 21.90 -7.43 19.88
CA THR A 25 22.31 -6.05 20.17
C THR A 25 22.08 -5.15 18.96
N ALA A 26 22.47 -5.58 17.75
CA ALA A 26 22.28 -4.81 16.54
C ALA A 26 20.79 -4.61 16.17
N TYR A 27 19.94 -5.61 16.44
CA TYR A 27 18.48 -5.50 16.23
C TYR A 27 17.83 -4.55 17.23
N LEU A 28 18.20 -4.66 18.50
CA LEU A 28 17.68 -3.79 19.56
C LEU A 28 18.11 -2.33 19.32
N GLU A 29 19.38 -2.10 18.96
CA GLU A 29 19.90 -0.78 18.63
C GLU A 29 19.13 -0.12 17.47
N LYS A 30 18.90 -0.84 16.36
CA LYS A 30 18.09 -0.35 15.24
C LYS A 30 16.65 -0.06 15.64
N MET A 31 16.11 -0.85 16.55
CA MET A 31 14.73 -0.66 17.00
C MET A 31 14.62 0.57 17.92
N TYR A 32 15.59 0.78 18.83
CA TYR A 32 15.66 2.00 19.65
C TYR A 32 15.89 3.25 18.78
N GLU A 33 16.80 3.18 17.80
CA GLU A 33 16.98 4.27 16.84
C GLU A 33 15.70 4.60 16.04
N GLY A 34 14.93 3.57 15.71
CA GLY A 34 13.62 3.72 15.06
C GLY A 34 12.61 4.41 15.96
N LEU A 35 12.60 4.07 17.26
CA LEU A 35 11.74 4.69 18.27
C LEU A 35 12.06 6.15 18.49
N ASP A 36 13.35 6.47 18.70
CA ASP A 36 13.80 7.83 18.88
C ASP A 36 13.39 8.73 17.70
N LYS A 37 13.48 8.19 16.46
CA LYS A 37 13.02 8.90 15.26
C LYS A 37 11.51 9.16 15.25
N VAL A 38 10.72 8.19 15.72
CA VAL A 38 9.25 8.33 15.79
C VAL A 38 8.87 9.32 16.89
N GLU A 39 9.54 9.27 18.03
CA GLU A 39 9.30 10.17 19.16
C GLU A 39 9.71 11.60 18.80
N ASP A 40 10.87 11.80 18.20
CA ASP A 40 11.32 13.10 17.69
C ASP A 40 10.38 13.65 16.60
N ALA A 41 9.84 12.79 15.72
CA ALA A 41 8.86 13.21 14.72
C ALA A 41 7.52 13.59 15.33
N ARG A 42 7.14 12.96 16.45
CA ARG A 42 5.93 13.28 17.20
C ARG A 42 6.07 14.62 17.94
N ASP A 43 7.21 14.84 18.58
CA ASP A 43 7.46 16.02 19.38
C ASP A 43 7.78 17.26 18.53
N ASN A 44 8.43 17.05 17.38
CA ASN A 44 8.80 18.09 16.42
C ASN A 44 8.29 17.80 15.00
N PRO A 45 6.95 17.80 14.78
CA PRO A 45 6.38 17.43 13.47
C PRO A 45 6.80 18.37 12.33
N PHE A 46 7.17 19.62 12.65
CA PHE A 46 7.62 20.65 11.71
C PHE A 46 9.15 20.77 11.59
N ALA A 47 9.93 19.88 12.22
CA ALA A 47 11.37 19.86 12.01
C ALA A 47 11.68 19.61 10.52
N PHE A 48 12.71 20.29 9.99
CA PHE A 48 13.06 20.22 8.56
C PHE A 48 13.24 18.78 8.06
N ARG A 49 13.80 17.90 8.89
CA ARG A 49 13.95 16.47 8.59
C ARG A 49 12.60 15.77 8.39
N ASN A 50 11.61 16.10 9.20
CA ASN A 50 10.27 15.52 9.16
C ASN A 50 9.43 16.11 8.02
N LEU A 51 9.61 17.42 7.72
CA LEU A 51 8.98 18.08 6.58
C LEU A 51 9.38 17.47 5.24
N TRP A 52 10.61 16.96 5.13
CA TRP A 52 11.08 16.30 3.91
C TRP A 52 10.18 15.14 3.48
N GLY A 53 9.69 14.37 4.43
CA GLY A 53 8.72 13.29 4.18
C GLY A 53 7.41 13.80 3.57
N TYR A 54 6.91 14.94 4.03
CA TYR A 54 5.67 15.53 3.50
C TYR A 54 5.84 16.06 2.07
N PHE A 55 7.04 16.53 1.68
CA PHE A 55 7.34 16.92 0.30
C PHE A 55 7.58 15.71 -0.61
N LEU A 56 8.26 14.69 -0.12
CA LEU A 56 8.55 13.48 -0.90
C LEU A 56 7.29 12.71 -1.28
N LEU A 57 6.29 12.67 -0.40
CA LEU A 57 5.07 11.92 -0.62
C LEU A 57 4.30 12.37 -1.88
N PRO A 58 3.97 13.68 -2.08
CA PRO A 58 3.36 14.13 -3.34
C PRO A 58 4.21 13.84 -4.57
N VAL A 59 5.54 14.04 -4.48
CA VAL A 59 6.45 13.78 -5.61
C VAL A 59 6.42 12.31 -6.00
N MET A 60 6.48 11.41 -5.02
CA MET A 60 6.36 9.96 -5.24
C MET A 60 5.01 9.59 -5.87
N LEU A 61 3.92 10.23 -5.42
CA LEU A 61 2.59 10.03 -6.02
C LEU A 61 2.58 10.39 -7.50
N PHE A 62 3.12 11.56 -7.86
CA PHE A 62 3.21 11.97 -9.26
C PHE A 62 4.05 11.02 -10.10
N ILE A 63 5.20 10.57 -9.60
CA ILE A 63 6.08 9.61 -10.28
C ILE A 63 5.34 8.27 -10.50
N MET A 64 4.67 7.76 -9.47
CA MET A 64 3.91 6.51 -9.56
C MET A 64 2.72 6.62 -10.50
N ALA A 65 1.99 7.73 -10.44
CA ALA A 65 0.89 7.99 -11.38
C ALA A 65 1.38 8.07 -12.84
N ALA A 66 2.53 8.72 -13.06
CA ALA A 66 3.15 8.81 -14.39
C ALA A 66 3.58 7.43 -14.90
N PHE A 67 4.21 6.63 -14.06
CA PHE A 67 4.59 5.25 -14.39
C PHE A 67 3.36 4.41 -14.73
N PHE A 68 2.32 4.46 -13.91
CA PHE A 68 1.10 3.69 -14.14
C PHE A 68 0.36 4.14 -15.41
N ALA A 69 0.31 5.46 -15.66
CA ALA A 69 -0.22 6.00 -16.89
C ALA A 69 0.55 5.52 -18.14
N ALA A 70 1.89 5.42 -18.05
CA ALA A 70 2.71 4.90 -19.13
C ALA A 70 2.42 3.41 -19.40
N VAL A 71 2.28 2.58 -18.36
CA VAL A 71 1.91 1.17 -18.50
C VAL A 71 0.52 1.03 -19.16
N LEU A 72 -0.47 1.78 -18.70
CA LEU A 72 -1.80 1.76 -19.29
C LEU A 72 -1.82 2.26 -20.74
N LEU A 73 -0.98 3.24 -21.09
CA LEU A 73 -0.80 3.69 -22.47
C LEU A 73 -0.23 2.59 -23.36
N LEU A 74 0.76 1.84 -22.87
CA LEU A 74 1.29 0.69 -23.61
C LEU A 74 0.18 -0.33 -23.87
N VAL A 75 -0.58 -0.70 -22.87
CA VAL A 75 -1.72 -1.62 -23.01
C VAL A 75 -2.75 -1.09 -24.00
N GLY A 76 -3.14 0.18 -23.90
CA GLY A 76 -4.19 0.76 -24.74
C GLY A 76 -3.73 1.09 -26.15
N ASN A 77 -2.60 1.75 -26.31
CA ASN A 77 -2.14 2.18 -27.63
C ASN A 77 -1.58 1.02 -28.47
N PHE A 78 -0.78 0.13 -27.85
CA PHE A 78 -0.22 -1.03 -28.56
C PHE A 78 -1.18 -2.23 -28.56
N GLY A 79 -1.83 -2.52 -27.42
CA GLY A 79 -2.71 -3.68 -27.31
C GLY A 79 -4.06 -3.50 -28.00
N MET A 80 -4.61 -2.27 -28.05
CA MET A 80 -5.93 -1.98 -28.61
C MET A 80 -5.91 -1.07 -29.85
N GLY A 81 -4.73 -0.67 -30.31
CA GLY A 81 -4.57 0.21 -31.49
C GLY A 81 -5.06 1.64 -31.24
N GLY A 82 -5.03 2.13 -30.01
CA GLY A 82 -5.47 3.47 -29.66
C GLY A 82 -4.39 4.54 -29.90
N GLN A 83 -4.79 5.81 -29.76
CA GLN A 83 -3.90 6.98 -29.91
C GLN A 83 -4.13 7.99 -28.77
N VAL A 84 -4.32 7.49 -27.54
CA VAL A 84 -4.51 8.35 -26.37
C VAL A 84 -3.17 8.99 -26.01
N LYS A 85 -3.20 10.29 -25.67
CA LYS A 85 -2.02 11.04 -25.26
C LYS A 85 -1.67 10.75 -23.80
N PHE A 86 -0.38 10.80 -23.48
CA PHE A 86 0.11 10.56 -22.10
C PHE A 86 -0.63 11.41 -21.07
N PHE A 87 -0.81 12.69 -21.33
CA PHE A 87 -1.45 13.59 -20.38
C PHE A 87 -2.91 13.24 -20.06
N GLN A 88 -3.65 12.73 -21.06
CA GLN A 88 -5.03 12.27 -20.85
C GLN A 88 -5.08 11.05 -19.94
N MET A 89 -4.17 10.08 -20.18
CA MET A 89 -4.06 8.90 -19.34
C MET A 89 -3.59 9.26 -17.93
N PHE A 90 -2.58 10.12 -17.82
CA PHE A 90 -2.07 10.60 -16.54
C PHE A 90 -3.16 11.31 -15.71
N THR A 91 -3.94 12.19 -16.32
CA THR A 91 -5.05 12.88 -15.65
C THR A 91 -6.10 11.88 -15.16
N MET A 92 -6.45 10.89 -15.97
CA MET A 92 -7.37 9.82 -15.56
C MET A 92 -6.84 9.05 -14.35
N VAL A 93 -5.57 8.65 -14.38
CA VAL A 93 -4.94 7.95 -13.25
C VAL A 93 -4.94 8.83 -12.01
N MET A 94 -4.55 10.10 -12.12
CA MET A 94 -4.55 11.04 -10.98
C MET A 94 -5.95 11.23 -10.38
N MET A 95 -7.00 11.30 -11.19
CA MET A 95 -8.38 11.38 -10.70
C MET A 95 -8.79 10.15 -9.91
N THR A 96 -8.31 8.96 -10.27
CA THR A 96 -8.62 7.74 -9.53
C THR A 96 -7.91 7.67 -8.18
N TYR A 97 -6.75 8.32 -8.04
CA TYR A 97 -6.07 8.43 -6.73
C TYR A 97 -6.85 9.27 -5.71
N LEU A 98 -7.75 10.16 -6.15
CA LEU A 98 -8.64 10.90 -5.25
C LEU A 98 -9.67 9.99 -4.57
N ILE A 99 -10.07 8.90 -5.22
CA ILE A 99 -11.11 7.98 -4.72
C ILE A 99 -10.51 6.97 -3.73
N GLY A 100 -9.51 6.26 -4.14
CA GLY A 100 -8.82 5.28 -3.33
C GLY A 100 -7.42 5.10 -3.90
N GLY A 101 -6.41 5.17 -3.06
CA GLY A 101 -5.04 4.95 -3.50
C GLY A 101 -4.96 3.62 -4.23
N ASN A 102 -4.83 3.66 -5.55
CA ASN A 102 -4.67 2.46 -6.36
C ASN A 102 -3.31 1.83 -6.06
N GLY A 103 -3.30 1.18 -4.92
CA GLY A 103 -2.14 0.63 -4.28
C GLY A 103 -1.51 -0.53 -4.98
N PHE A 104 -1.13 -0.35 -6.24
CA PHE A 104 -0.22 -1.33 -6.82
C PHE A 104 1.19 -1.21 -6.22
N PHE A 105 1.71 0.01 -6.14
CA PHE A 105 2.97 0.29 -5.44
C PHE A 105 2.74 0.85 -4.03
N MET A 106 1.52 1.14 -3.64
CA MET A 106 1.17 1.87 -2.42
C MET A 106 0.80 0.99 -1.24
N ASN A 107 1.03 -0.31 -1.30
CA ASN A 107 1.21 -1.09 -0.07
C ASN A 107 2.41 -0.59 0.76
N MET A 108 3.30 0.19 0.16
CA MET A 108 4.38 0.90 0.87
C MET A 108 3.92 2.23 1.50
N LEU A 109 2.77 2.79 1.06
CA LEU A 109 2.23 4.05 1.58
C LEU A 109 0.75 3.84 1.91
N PRO A 110 0.39 3.62 3.18
CA PRO A 110 -0.99 3.42 3.58
C PRO A 110 -1.84 4.67 3.31
N GLY A 111 -2.98 4.46 2.66
CA GLY A 111 -4.08 5.40 2.70
C GLY A 111 -3.89 6.74 2.00
N VAL A 112 -3.61 6.77 0.70
CA VAL A 112 -3.43 8.04 -0.02
C VAL A 112 -4.66 8.48 -0.81
N GLY A 113 -5.71 7.67 -0.85
CA GLY A 113 -6.99 8.11 -1.42
C GLY A 113 -7.67 9.13 -0.49
N THR A 114 -7.96 10.33 -1.00
CA THR A 114 -8.61 11.37 -0.19
C THR A 114 -9.95 10.88 0.38
N LEU A 115 -10.74 10.19 -0.43
CA LEU A 115 -12.03 9.64 -0.02
C LEU A 115 -11.86 8.46 0.95
N GLU A 116 -10.87 7.61 0.72
CA GLU A 116 -10.50 6.54 1.63
C GLU A 116 -10.11 7.09 3.01
N LEU A 117 -9.26 8.12 3.05
CA LEU A 117 -8.86 8.79 4.30
C LEU A 117 -10.04 9.44 5.00
N MET A 118 -10.92 10.13 4.28
CA MET A 118 -12.11 10.76 4.85
C MET A 118 -13.04 9.75 5.55
N VAL A 119 -13.16 8.55 5.01
CA VAL A 119 -14.00 7.50 5.61
C VAL A 119 -13.26 6.72 6.69
N LYS A 120 -12.00 6.36 6.46
CA LYS A 120 -11.23 5.54 7.41
C LYS A 120 -10.79 6.33 8.65
N THR A 121 -10.45 7.61 8.53
CA THR A 121 -9.95 8.39 9.67
C THR A 121 -10.94 8.45 10.84
N PRO A 122 -12.23 8.79 10.67
CA PRO A 122 -13.20 8.74 11.75
C PRO A 122 -13.33 7.34 12.36
N LEU A 123 -13.30 6.30 11.54
CA LEU A 123 -13.41 4.91 12.02
C LEU A 123 -12.18 4.46 12.79
N ILE A 124 -10.99 4.90 12.41
CA ILE A 124 -9.73 4.66 13.14
C ILE A 124 -9.79 5.31 14.51
N ILE A 125 -10.29 6.55 14.58
CA ILE A 125 -10.43 7.29 15.84
C ILE A 125 -11.44 6.58 16.76
N ILE A 126 -12.61 6.17 16.23
CA ILE A 126 -13.66 5.51 17.01
C ILE A 126 -13.21 4.13 17.52
N LYS A 127 -12.48 3.37 16.69
CA LYS A 127 -12.03 2.02 17.04
C LYS A 127 -10.68 1.97 17.74
N GLU A 128 -10.00 3.10 17.89
CA GLU A 128 -8.64 3.21 18.45
C GLU A 128 -7.63 2.24 17.80
N SER A 129 -7.87 1.90 16.52
CA SER A 129 -7.09 0.93 15.78
C SER A 129 -6.56 1.52 14.48
N THR A 130 -5.24 1.57 14.33
CA THR A 130 -4.56 2.09 13.12
C THR A 130 -4.63 1.14 11.93
N SER A 131 -5.09 -0.10 12.14
CA SER A 131 -5.13 -1.16 11.12
C SER A 131 -6.54 -1.43 10.58
N LEU A 132 -7.31 -0.37 10.33
CA LEU A 132 -8.66 -0.52 9.79
C LEU A 132 -8.59 -0.81 8.28
N VAL A 133 -8.60 -2.10 7.95
CA VAL A 133 -8.67 -2.60 6.58
C VAL A 133 -10.11 -3.03 6.31
N LEU A 134 -10.77 -2.43 5.34
CA LEU A 134 -12.11 -2.82 4.91
C LEU A 134 -12.01 -3.88 3.81
N SER A 135 -11.47 -5.05 4.18
CA SER A 135 -11.23 -6.16 3.24
C SER A 135 -11.78 -7.47 3.79
N PRO A 136 -12.10 -8.42 2.92
CA PRO A 136 -12.50 -9.77 3.32
C PRO A 136 -11.43 -10.52 4.13
N GLY A 137 -10.17 -10.10 4.05
CA GLY A 137 -9.06 -10.69 4.80
C GLY A 137 -9.20 -10.58 6.33
N LEU A 138 -10.03 -9.65 6.83
CA LEU A 138 -10.36 -9.55 8.25
C LEU A 138 -11.04 -10.80 8.84
N MET A 139 -11.66 -11.61 7.98
CA MET A 139 -12.34 -12.85 8.40
C MET A 139 -11.35 -14.00 8.65
N PHE A 140 -10.06 -13.81 8.36
CA PHE A 140 -9.03 -14.86 8.39
C PHE A 140 -7.85 -14.49 9.30
N ASP A 141 -8.11 -13.92 10.48
CA ASP A 141 -7.08 -13.34 11.36
C ASP A 141 -6.05 -14.35 11.88
N GLU A 142 -6.39 -15.65 11.95
CA GLU A 142 -5.53 -16.66 12.55
C GLU A 142 -4.62 -17.39 11.56
N ILE A 143 -4.76 -17.16 10.25
CA ILE A 143 -4.06 -17.95 9.22
C ILE A 143 -3.11 -17.06 8.43
N ASP A 144 -1.80 -17.19 8.63
CA ASP A 144 -0.79 -16.54 7.78
C ASP A 144 -0.63 -17.31 6.46
N THR A 145 -1.58 -17.09 5.54
CA THR A 145 -1.59 -17.70 4.23
C THR A 145 -1.49 -16.65 3.12
N PHE A 146 -0.99 -17.08 1.95
CA PHE A 146 -1.06 -16.25 0.73
C PHE A 146 -2.47 -15.68 0.51
N PHE A 147 -3.50 -16.49 0.75
CA PHE A 147 -4.89 -16.11 0.53
C PHE A 147 -5.32 -14.96 1.45
N LYS A 148 -4.93 -14.97 2.73
CA LYS A 148 -5.17 -13.86 3.66
C LYS A 148 -4.52 -12.58 3.14
N HIS A 149 -3.24 -12.63 2.77
CA HIS A 149 -2.53 -11.46 2.24
C HIS A 149 -3.17 -10.96 0.95
N PHE A 150 -3.61 -11.86 0.07
CA PHE A 150 -4.34 -11.50 -1.14
C PHE A 150 -5.68 -10.82 -0.83
N LEU A 151 -6.49 -11.39 0.07
CA LEU A 151 -7.77 -10.82 0.47
C LEU A 151 -7.61 -9.46 1.17
N ASN A 152 -6.56 -9.26 1.95
CA ASN A 152 -6.25 -7.98 2.56
C ASN A 152 -5.92 -6.88 1.54
N GLN A 153 -5.50 -7.25 0.34
CA GLN A 153 -5.27 -6.31 -0.76
C GLN A 153 -6.59 -5.89 -1.43
N LEU A 154 -7.66 -6.68 -1.28
CA LEU A 154 -8.98 -6.41 -1.87
C LEU A 154 -9.80 -5.47 -0.98
N ASP A 155 -9.23 -4.31 -0.65
CA ASP A 155 -9.96 -3.26 0.06
C ASP A 155 -11.03 -2.64 -0.84
N VAL A 156 -12.19 -2.32 -0.25
CA VAL A 156 -13.35 -1.76 -0.97
C VAL A 156 -12.98 -0.52 -1.79
N PHE A 157 -12.17 0.38 -1.23
CA PHE A 157 -11.76 1.61 -1.94
C PHE A 157 -10.81 1.30 -3.10
N ARG A 158 -9.95 0.28 -2.97
CA ARG A 158 -9.06 -0.15 -4.05
C ARG A 158 -9.83 -0.76 -5.21
N ILE A 159 -10.79 -1.63 -4.90
CA ILE A 159 -11.69 -2.20 -5.92
C ILE A 159 -12.46 -1.07 -6.61
N TRP A 160 -13.00 -0.12 -5.85
CA TRP A 160 -13.72 1.03 -6.41
C TRP A 160 -12.83 1.88 -7.32
N GLY A 161 -11.61 2.21 -6.88
CA GLY A 161 -10.64 2.93 -7.68
C GLY A 161 -10.31 2.20 -8.99
N MET A 162 -10.11 0.87 -8.95
CA MET A 162 -9.89 0.04 -10.13
C MET A 162 -11.09 0.10 -11.10
N VAL A 163 -12.31 0.01 -10.57
CA VAL A 163 -13.54 0.10 -11.38
C VAL A 163 -13.65 1.45 -12.08
N VAL A 164 -13.43 2.55 -11.35
CA VAL A 164 -13.47 3.91 -11.93
C VAL A 164 -12.37 4.10 -12.97
N MET A 165 -11.18 3.58 -12.72
CA MET A 165 -10.08 3.58 -13.70
C MET A 165 -10.45 2.80 -14.96
N GLY A 166 -11.08 1.64 -14.83
CA GLY A 166 -11.56 0.83 -15.94
C GLY A 166 -12.60 1.58 -16.79
N PHE A 167 -13.53 2.30 -16.16
CA PHE A 167 -14.49 3.17 -16.86
C PHE A 167 -13.79 4.32 -17.60
N GLY A 168 -12.85 5.00 -16.94
CA GLY A 168 -12.07 6.07 -17.54
C GLY A 168 -11.26 5.58 -18.74
N PHE A 169 -10.62 4.42 -18.61
CA PHE A 169 -9.86 3.77 -19.68
C PHE A 169 -10.75 3.42 -20.87
N ALA A 170 -11.91 2.77 -20.63
CA ALA A 170 -12.88 2.45 -21.68
C ALA A 170 -13.32 3.69 -22.44
N LYS A 171 -13.58 4.79 -21.72
CA LYS A 171 -14.01 6.06 -22.30
C LYS A 171 -12.91 6.70 -23.15
N LEU A 172 -11.66 6.70 -22.69
CA LEU A 172 -10.53 7.26 -23.42
C LEU A 172 -10.27 6.53 -24.74
N TYR A 173 -10.46 5.21 -24.77
CA TYR A 173 -10.25 4.39 -25.96
C TYR A 173 -11.51 4.13 -26.79
N ASN A 174 -12.65 4.73 -26.43
CA ASN A 174 -13.94 4.47 -27.05
C ASN A 174 -14.27 2.98 -27.17
N LYS A 175 -13.99 2.23 -26.10
CA LYS A 175 -14.24 0.79 -26.01
C LYS A 175 -15.40 0.51 -25.04
N PRO A 176 -16.01 -0.69 -25.13
CA PRO A 176 -17.00 -1.12 -24.16
C PRO A 176 -16.42 -1.12 -22.74
N THR A 177 -17.25 -0.83 -21.74
CA THR A 177 -16.86 -0.79 -20.33
C THR A 177 -16.17 -2.08 -19.88
N ALA A 178 -16.69 -3.23 -20.30
CA ALA A 178 -16.08 -4.53 -19.97
C ALA A 178 -14.62 -4.63 -20.45
N THR A 179 -14.32 -4.12 -21.64
CA THR A 179 -12.94 -4.10 -22.17
C THR A 179 -12.02 -3.23 -21.30
N GLY A 180 -12.50 -2.05 -20.87
CA GLY A 180 -11.71 -1.18 -19.99
C GLY A 180 -11.48 -1.80 -18.61
N LEU A 181 -12.52 -2.43 -18.03
CA LEU A 181 -12.39 -3.14 -16.76
C LEU A 181 -11.39 -4.29 -16.85
N MET A 182 -11.40 -5.06 -17.94
CA MET A 182 -10.42 -6.15 -18.15
C MET A 182 -9.00 -5.60 -18.35
N ALA A 183 -8.84 -4.54 -19.15
CA ALA A 183 -7.53 -3.95 -19.45
C ALA A 183 -6.83 -3.38 -18.22
N VAL A 184 -7.60 -2.86 -17.25
CA VAL A 184 -7.08 -2.33 -15.99
C VAL A 184 -7.07 -3.41 -14.91
N GLY A 185 -8.14 -4.18 -14.78
CA GLY A 185 -8.32 -5.16 -13.72
C GLY A 185 -7.39 -6.35 -13.81
N PHE A 186 -7.09 -6.84 -15.01
CA PHE A 186 -6.21 -8.00 -15.17
C PHE A 186 -4.76 -7.71 -14.74
N PRO A 187 -4.08 -6.66 -15.22
CA PRO A 187 -2.80 -6.27 -14.68
C PRO A 187 -2.84 -5.99 -13.18
N TRP A 188 -3.89 -5.32 -12.70
CA TRP A 188 -4.06 -5.04 -11.28
C TRP A 188 -4.13 -6.31 -10.44
N LEU A 189 -4.89 -7.33 -10.84
CA LEU A 189 -4.97 -8.62 -10.14
C LEU A 189 -3.62 -9.34 -10.09
N ILE A 190 -2.86 -9.35 -11.20
CA ILE A 190 -1.51 -9.92 -11.23
C ILE A 190 -0.65 -9.25 -10.17
N LEU A 191 -0.70 -7.97 -10.09
CA LEU A 191 0.14 -7.15 -9.23
C LEU A 191 -0.25 -7.31 -7.75
N VAL A 192 -1.54 -7.38 -7.45
CA VAL A 192 -2.05 -7.73 -6.11
C VAL A 192 -1.58 -9.12 -5.69
N SER A 193 -1.59 -10.08 -6.61
CA SER A 193 -1.10 -11.45 -6.35
C SER A 193 0.40 -11.48 -6.06
N ILE A 194 1.21 -10.73 -6.81
CA ILE A 194 2.65 -10.60 -6.56
C ILE A 194 2.88 -9.94 -5.18
N GLY A 195 2.18 -8.86 -4.87
CA GLY A 195 2.25 -8.18 -3.58
C GLY A 195 1.92 -9.11 -2.40
N ALA A 196 0.86 -9.91 -2.53
CA ALA A 196 0.50 -10.91 -1.53
C ALA A 196 1.57 -12.00 -1.35
N ALA A 197 2.18 -12.45 -2.45
CA ALA A 197 3.27 -13.43 -2.40
C ALA A 197 4.52 -12.88 -1.69
N LEU A 198 4.88 -11.62 -1.96
CA LEU A 198 6.00 -10.94 -1.31
C LEU A 198 5.76 -10.74 0.19
N LEU A 199 4.54 -10.35 0.58
CA LEU A 199 4.18 -10.20 2.00
C LEU A 199 4.27 -11.54 2.74
N LYS A 200 3.77 -12.63 2.13
CA LYS A 200 3.89 -13.96 2.70
C LYS A 200 5.36 -14.40 2.81
N ALA A 201 6.18 -14.14 1.80
CA ALA A 201 7.60 -14.49 1.84
C ALA A 201 8.33 -13.74 2.97
N ASN A 202 8.02 -12.46 3.17
CA ASN A 202 8.58 -11.67 4.27
C ASN A 202 8.13 -12.17 5.65
N SER A 203 6.86 -12.55 5.82
CA SER A 203 6.37 -13.12 7.09
C SER A 203 7.02 -14.47 7.39
N ALA A 204 7.20 -15.32 6.38
CA ALA A 204 7.90 -16.59 6.52
C ALA A 204 9.39 -16.41 6.89
N ALA A 205 10.07 -15.42 6.29
CA ALA A 205 11.45 -15.10 6.62
C ALA A 205 11.60 -14.59 8.06
N MET A 206 10.66 -13.78 8.55
CA MET A 206 10.63 -13.34 9.95
C MET A 206 10.24 -14.47 10.91
N GLY A 207 9.36 -15.37 10.50
CA GLY A 207 8.95 -16.54 11.31
C GLY A 207 10.04 -17.62 11.41
N SER A 208 10.96 -17.71 10.46
CA SER A 208 12.12 -18.62 10.51
C SER A 208 13.26 -18.12 11.41
N LEU A 209 13.16 -16.90 11.92
CA LEU A 209 14.11 -16.29 12.86
C LEU A 209 13.64 -16.42 14.32
N ASN A 210 12.48 -17.04 14.57
CA ASN A 210 11.91 -17.38 15.88
C ASN A 210 11.99 -18.89 16.13
#